data_d11f557df425a50b30edbd5e4c0499ae
#
_entry.id   d11f557df425a50b30edbd5e4c0499ae
#
_cell.length_a   1.000
_cell.length_b   1.000
_cell.length_c   1.000
_cell.angle_alpha   90.00
_cell.angle_beta   90.00
_cell.angle_gamma   90.00
#
_symmetry.space_group_name_H-M   'P 1'
#
loop_
_entity.id
_entity.type
_entity.pdbx_description
1 polymer ?
#
loop_
_entity_poly.entity_id
_entity_poly.type
_entity_poly.pdbx_seq_one_letter_code
_entity_poly.pdbx_strand_id
1 'polypeptide(L)'
;MALSFPGSEQTPHFDRTGFKVKGKRMFATYLQENNTANIFLTPAEQRLFCKLHDIGIYPVPNKWGEKGATTFELGKLPKELILEALLSAYNEVVNSKNKKG
;
A
#
# COMPACT_ATOMS: atom_id res chain seq x y z
N MET A 1 -2.69 -12.19 1.59
CA MET A 1 -1.32 -11.66 1.73
C MET A 1 -1.26 -10.56 2.78
N ALA A 2 -2.02 -9.48 2.60
CA ALA A 2 -2.00 -8.39 3.59
C ALA A 2 -2.52 -8.83 4.95
N LEU A 3 -3.49 -9.72 5.00
CA LEU A 3 -4.07 -10.18 6.26
C LEU A 3 -3.18 -11.15 7.02
N SER A 4 -2.08 -11.58 6.44
CA SER A 4 -1.12 -12.44 7.15
C SER A 4 -0.26 -11.66 8.13
N PHE A 5 -0.24 -10.33 8.05
CA PHE A 5 0.54 -9.51 8.95
C PHE A 5 -0.16 -9.38 10.30
N PRO A 6 0.58 -9.46 11.41
CA PRO A 6 -0.03 -9.38 12.75
C PRO A 6 -0.82 -8.09 12.96
N GLY A 7 -2.03 -8.23 13.48
CA GLY A 7 -2.89 -7.09 13.78
C GLY A 7 -3.57 -6.45 12.58
N SER A 8 -3.41 -7.02 11.39
CA SER A 8 -4.04 -6.47 10.20
C SER A 8 -5.51 -6.84 10.15
N GLU A 9 -6.31 -5.94 9.60
CA GLU A 9 -7.76 -6.09 9.48
C GLU A 9 -8.19 -5.65 8.09
N GLN A 10 -9.24 -6.30 7.60
CA GLN A 10 -9.86 -5.93 6.34
C GLN A 10 -11.06 -5.03 6.63
N THR A 11 -11.23 -3.98 5.85
CA THR A 11 -12.33 -3.05 6.05
C THR A 11 -12.81 -2.55 4.68
N PRO A 12 -14.12 -2.32 4.53
CA PRO A 12 -14.61 -1.73 3.27
C PRO A 12 -14.13 -0.28 3.14
N HIS A 13 -13.88 0.12 1.90
CA HIS A 13 -13.39 1.46 1.62
C HIS A 13 -13.89 1.86 0.23
N PHE A 14 -15.12 2.38 0.18
CA PHE A 14 -15.81 2.71 -1.07
C PHE A 14 -15.93 1.44 -1.91
N ASP A 15 -15.44 1.45 -3.14
CA ASP A 15 -15.48 0.27 -4.02
C ASP A 15 -14.25 -0.62 -3.84
N ARG A 16 -13.42 -0.34 -2.82
CA ARG A 16 -12.18 -1.07 -2.58
C ARG A 16 -12.25 -1.83 -1.26
N THR A 17 -11.35 -2.79 -1.11
CA THR A 17 -11.12 -3.44 0.18
C THR A 17 -9.89 -2.81 0.81
N GLY A 18 -10.05 -2.25 1.99
CA GLY A 18 -8.94 -1.65 2.72
C GLY A 18 -8.31 -2.63 3.68
N PHE A 19 -7.02 -2.45 3.93
CA PHE A 19 -6.26 -3.24 4.90
C PHE A 19 -5.58 -2.28 5.85
N LYS A 20 -5.82 -2.47 7.14
CA LYS A 20 -5.29 -1.57 8.16
C LYS A 20 -4.74 -2.38 9.32
N VAL A 21 -3.92 -1.74 10.13
CA VAL A 21 -3.49 -2.30 11.40
C VAL A 21 -4.51 -1.87 12.44
N LYS A 22 -4.93 -2.82 13.27
CA LYS A 22 -5.94 -2.54 14.29
C LYS A 22 -5.53 -1.33 15.13
N GLY A 23 -6.44 -0.37 15.21
CA GLY A 23 -6.18 0.87 15.95
C GLY A 23 -5.31 1.88 15.24
N LYS A 24 -4.93 1.60 14.00
CA LYS A 24 -4.06 2.49 13.21
C LYS A 24 -4.66 2.70 11.83
N ARG A 25 -3.95 3.44 11.00
CA ARG A 25 -4.46 3.77 9.66
C ARG A 25 -4.29 2.62 8.69
N MET A 26 -4.93 2.73 7.54
CA MET A 26 -4.77 1.74 6.47
C MET A 26 -3.38 1.81 5.88
N PHE A 27 -2.87 0.66 5.43
CA PHE A 27 -1.58 0.61 4.74
C PHE A 27 -1.74 0.19 3.27
N ALA A 28 -2.92 -0.29 2.86
CA ALA A 28 -3.16 -0.67 1.47
C ALA A 28 -4.65 -0.77 1.20
N THR A 29 -5.02 -0.61 -0.08
CA THR A 29 -6.37 -0.92 -0.55
C THR A 29 -6.26 -1.77 -1.81
N TYR A 30 -7.26 -2.60 -2.05
CA TYR A 30 -7.30 -3.49 -3.21
C TYR A 30 -8.57 -3.21 -4.01
N LEU A 31 -8.43 -3.05 -5.33
CA LEU A 31 -9.55 -2.90 -6.24
C LEU A 31 -9.62 -4.15 -7.11
N GLN A 32 -10.59 -5.00 -6.81
CA GLN A 32 -10.74 -6.29 -7.48
C GLN A 32 -11.02 -6.13 -8.97
N GLU A 33 -11.78 -5.11 -9.31
CA GLU A 33 -12.25 -4.88 -10.66
C GLU A 33 -11.11 -4.84 -11.68
N ASN A 34 -10.00 -4.21 -11.33
CA ASN A 34 -8.88 -4.13 -12.26
C ASN A 34 -7.60 -4.77 -11.69
N ASN A 35 -7.73 -5.48 -10.59
CA ASN A 35 -6.62 -6.22 -9.97
C ASN A 35 -5.44 -5.31 -9.66
N THR A 36 -5.72 -4.16 -9.05
CA THR A 36 -4.68 -3.23 -8.60
C THR A 36 -4.77 -3.03 -7.10
N ALA A 37 -3.65 -2.66 -6.51
CA ALA A 37 -3.60 -2.28 -5.10
C ALA A 37 -2.94 -0.93 -4.98
N ASN A 38 -3.48 -0.07 -4.11
CA ASN A 38 -2.80 1.15 -3.72
C ASN A 38 -2.11 0.86 -2.40
N ILE A 39 -0.79 0.99 -2.38
CA ILE A 39 0.02 0.71 -1.19
C ILE A 39 0.58 2.05 -0.72
N PHE A 40 0.41 2.34 0.56
CA PHE A 40 0.74 3.65 1.10
C PHE A 40 2.17 3.65 1.62
N LEU A 41 3.09 3.99 0.73
CA LEU A 41 4.53 4.03 0.99
C LEU A 41 4.93 5.44 1.45
N THR A 42 6.17 5.58 1.89
CA THR A 42 6.74 6.93 2.02
C THR A 42 7.11 7.41 0.62
N PRO A 43 7.24 8.73 0.41
CA PRO A 43 7.65 9.22 -0.90
C PRO A 43 8.99 8.65 -1.37
N ALA A 44 9.92 8.42 -0.45
CA ALA A 44 11.21 7.81 -0.80
C ALA A 44 11.05 6.39 -1.29
N GLU A 45 10.24 5.60 -0.60
CA GLU A 45 9.96 4.22 -1.02
C GLU A 45 9.21 4.19 -2.35
N GLN A 46 8.27 5.12 -2.52
CA GLN A 46 7.53 5.21 -3.77
C GLN A 46 8.48 5.42 -4.95
N ARG A 47 9.42 6.36 -4.80
CA ARG A 47 10.39 6.61 -5.86
C ARG A 47 11.23 5.38 -6.16
N LEU A 48 11.63 4.67 -5.11
CA LEU A 48 12.45 3.47 -5.29
C LEU A 48 11.71 2.38 -6.04
N PHE A 49 10.48 2.07 -5.62
CA PHE A 49 9.71 1.02 -6.27
C PHE A 49 9.33 1.38 -7.69
N CYS A 50 8.96 2.64 -7.95
CA CYS A 50 8.63 3.08 -9.30
C CYS A 50 9.83 3.02 -10.22
N LYS A 51 11.02 3.26 -9.69
CA LYS A 51 12.25 3.21 -10.46
C LYS A 51 12.64 1.77 -10.81
N LEU A 52 12.40 0.85 -9.87
CA LEU A 52 12.71 -0.56 -10.10
C LEU A 52 11.78 -1.20 -11.13
N HIS A 53 10.53 -0.77 -11.17
CA HIS A 53 9.53 -1.35 -12.05
C HIS A 53 8.64 -0.23 -12.57
N ASP A 54 9.08 0.42 -13.63
CA ASP A 54 8.33 1.54 -14.22
C ASP A 54 7.09 1.08 -14.99
N ILE A 55 6.94 -0.23 -15.18
CA ILE A 55 5.72 -0.79 -15.75
C ILE A 55 4.99 -1.51 -14.63
N GLY A 56 3.79 -1.03 -14.31
CA GLY A 56 2.97 -1.67 -13.29
C GLY A 56 3.06 -1.04 -11.92
N ILE A 57 3.94 -0.07 -11.71
CA ILE A 57 4.02 0.67 -10.43
C ILE A 57 4.09 2.16 -10.74
N TYR A 58 3.14 2.92 -10.19
CA TYR A 58 3.11 4.37 -10.42
C TYR A 58 2.37 5.08 -9.30
N PRO A 59 2.69 6.36 -9.07
CA PRO A 59 2.00 7.11 -8.01
C PRO A 59 0.51 7.28 -8.34
N VAL A 60 -0.30 7.28 -7.30
CA VAL A 60 -1.70 7.64 -7.44
C VAL A 60 -1.75 9.07 -7.98
N PRO A 61 -2.59 9.37 -9.01
CA PRO A 61 -2.56 10.67 -9.68
C PRO A 61 -3.36 11.73 -8.94
N ASN A 62 -2.97 12.03 -7.71
CA ASN A 62 -3.59 13.09 -6.92
C ASN A 62 -2.71 13.37 -5.71
N LYS A 63 -3.24 14.12 -4.74
CA LYS A 63 -2.48 14.48 -3.54
C LYS A 63 -2.02 13.27 -2.73
N TRP A 64 -2.78 12.18 -2.77
CA TRP A 64 -2.38 10.97 -2.07
C TRP A 64 -1.09 10.40 -2.65
N GLY A 65 -0.96 10.48 -3.98
CA GLY A 65 0.27 10.04 -4.64
C GLY A 65 1.46 10.85 -4.20
N GLU A 66 1.27 12.16 -3.99
CA GLU A 66 2.34 13.02 -3.53
C GLU A 66 2.81 12.63 -2.12
N LYS A 67 1.93 12.02 -1.34
CA LYS A 67 2.26 11.58 0.01
C LYS A 67 2.79 10.15 0.06
N GLY A 68 2.88 9.49 -1.08
CA GLY A 68 3.45 8.16 -1.17
C GLY A 68 2.49 7.06 -1.58
N ALA A 69 1.20 7.37 -1.77
CA ALA A 69 0.26 6.36 -2.25
C ALA A 69 0.64 5.93 -3.65
N THR A 70 0.80 4.63 -3.85
CA THR A 70 1.38 4.07 -5.07
C THR A 70 0.52 2.91 -5.56
N THR A 71 0.20 2.92 -6.85
CA THR A 71 -0.60 1.87 -7.47
C THR A 71 0.30 0.77 -8.00
N PHE A 72 -0.06 -0.47 -7.66
CA PHE A 72 0.62 -1.67 -8.12
C PHE A 72 -0.35 -2.49 -8.96
N GLU A 73 0.01 -2.76 -10.21
CA GLU A 73 -0.78 -3.61 -11.10
C GLU A 73 -0.38 -5.06 -10.84
N LEU A 74 -1.18 -5.73 -10.02
CA LEU A 74 -0.78 -6.99 -9.40
C LEU A 74 -0.50 -8.11 -10.40
N GLY A 75 -1.21 -8.11 -11.53
CA GLY A 75 -0.99 -9.13 -12.55
C GLY A 75 0.29 -8.98 -13.34
N LYS A 76 0.97 -7.85 -13.21
CA LYS A 76 2.20 -7.55 -13.97
C LYS A 76 3.46 -7.65 -13.12
N LEU A 77 3.33 -7.94 -11.83
CA LEU A 77 4.45 -7.84 -10.90
C LEU A 77 4.69 -9.15 -10.17
N PRO A 78 5.96 -9.43 -9.81
CA PRO A 78 6.25 -10.61 -9.01
C PRO A 78 5.60 -10.52 -7.64
N LYS A 79 5.13 -11.64 -7.14
CA LYS A 79 4.49 -11.72 -5.84
C LYS A 79 5.42 -11.24 -4.73
N GLU A 80 6.68 -11.57 -4.83
CA GLU A 80 7.67 -11.18 -3.82
C GLU A 80 7.82 -9.66 -3.72
N LEU A 81 7.73 -8.98 -4.85
CA LEU A 81 7.81 -7.53 -4.88
C LEU A 81 6.60 -6.90 -4.20
N ILE A 82 5.43 -7.43 -4.50
CA ILE A 82 4.19 -6.96 -3.89
C ILE A 82 4.24 -7.16 -2.38
N LEU A 83 4.70 -8.32 -1.95
CA LEU A 83 4.82 -8.62 -0.52
C LEU A 83 5.81 -7.66 0.15
N GLU A 84 6.91 -7.36 -0.51
CA GLU A 84 7.90 -6.44 0.02
C GLU A 84 7.32 -5.04 0.20
N ALA A 85 6.56 -4.57 -0.78
CA ALA A 85 5.92 -3.26 -0.70
C ALA A 85 4.88 -3.23 0.41
N LEU A 86 4.09 -4.28 0.53
CA LEU A 86 3.09 -4.38 1.60
C LEU A 86 3.76 -4.37 2.98
N LEU A 87 4.87 -5.09 3.10
CA LEU A 87 5.60 -5.14 4.36
C LEU A 87 6.17 -3.76 4.71
N SER A 88 6.70 -3.04 3.73
CA SER A 88 7.20 -1.69 3.96
C SER A 88 6.09 -0.77 4.47
N ALA A 89 4.93 -0.81 3.83
CA ALA A 89 3.80 0.02 4.23
C ALA A 89 3.27 -0.39 5.61
N TYR A 90 3.19 -1.69 5.87
CA TYR A 90 2.75 -2.20 7.16
C TYR A 90 3.69 -1.74 8.27
N ASN A 91 5.00 -1.86 8.06
CA ASN A 91 5.98 -1.46 9.07
C ASN A 91 5.92 0.04 9.33
N GLU A 92 5.69 0.83 8.31
CA GLU A 92 5.56 2.27 8.48
C GLU A 92 4.39 2.60 9.40
N VAL A 93 3.27 1.93 9.22
CA VAL A 93 2.09 2.16 10.06
C VAL A 93 2.32 1.67 11.49
N VAL A 94 2.88 0.47 11.63
CA VAL A 94 3.12 -0.12 12.95
C VAL A 94 4.10 0.73 13.75
N ASN A 95 5.13 1.24 13.10
CA ASN A 95 6.18 1.99 13.78
C ASN A 95 5.87 3.48 13.90
N SER A 96 4.79 3.96 13.27
CA SER A 96 4.43 5.36 13.40
C SER A 96 3.96 5.64 14.81
N LYS A 97 4.40 6.78 15.35
CA LYS A 97 3.92 7.20 16.66
C LYS A 97 2.61 7.89 16.48
N ASN A 98 1.73 7.58 17.38
CA ASN A 98 0.47 8.25 17.30
C ASN A 98 0.63 9.60 17.82
N LYS A 99 0.72 10.39 17.28
CA LYS A 99 0.86 11.59 17.88
C LYS A 99 -0.01 12.47 17.45
N LYS A 100 -0.18 12.36 17.86
CA LYS A 100 -0.67 12.99 17.72
C LYS A 100 -0.59 13.49 16.92
N GLY A 101 -0.61 13.13 16.73
CA GLY A 101 -0.58 13.46 16.01
C GLY A 101 -0.34 13.44 15.42
#